data_6f90099e39974cdadb509532a58003af
#
_entry.id   6f90099e39974cdadb509532a58003af
#
_cell.length_a   1.000
_cell.length_b   1.000
_cell.length_c   1.000
_cell.angle_alpha   90.00
_cell.angle_beta   90.00
_cell.angle_gamma   90.00
#
_symmetry.space_group_name_H-M   'P 1'
#
loop_
_entity.id
_entity.type
_entity.pdbx_description
1 polymer ?
#
loop_
_entity_poly.entity_id
_entity_poly.type
_entity_poly.pdbx_seq_one_letter_code
_entity_poly.pdbx_strand_id
1 'polypeptide(L)'
;VDSNKDQTYFLAQVSVDQLKDVLFPIGDLEKSEVREIADKINLPTAKKKDSTGICFIGERNYQKFLHNYLKPNPGDIIDIDTNEKIGTHTGLMNYTIGQRRNVGISGFKDKHFVVGKDVEKNILYVAFGENPETLYSDECIIEDVNLISPNHPSFATAKFRYRGPDYEVMLEYLDNNEIRVRYPEKVPAVTPGQACVIYLGEQCIGSGIIKTVLKNGEKLWYL
;
A
#
# COMPACT_ATOMS: atom_id res chain seq x y z
N VAL A 1 16.50 9.15 -8.80
CA VAL A 1 17.61 9.83 -8.10
C VAL A 1 17.13 10.30 -6.72
N ASP A 2 16.05 11.04 -6.62
CA ASP A 2 15.51 11.53 -5.34
C ASP A 2 14.62 10.48 -4.66
N SER A 3 15.16 9.74 -3.71
CA SER A 3 14.44 8.69 -2.96
C SER A 3 13.21 9.20 -2.20
N ASN A 4 13.16 10.50 -1.85
CA ASN A 4 12.02 11.10 -1.17
C ASN A 4 10.86 11.45 -2.11
N LYS A 5 11.17 11.62 -3.41
CA LYS A 5 10.21 12.07 -4.43
C LYS A 5 9.98 11.04 -5.52
N ASP A 6 10.65 9.89 -5.44
CA ASP A 6 10.40 8.79 -6.36
C ASP A 6 8.92 8.35 -6.30
N GLN A 7 8.28 8.40 -7.46
CA GLN A 7 6.89 8.02 -7.67
C GLN A 7 6.76 6.90 -8.72
N THR A 8 7.85 6.24 -9.09
CA THR A 8 7.85 5.14 -10.06
C THR A 8 6.94 4.00 -9.65
N TYR A 9 6.75 3.81 -8.34
CA TYR A 9 5.76 2.88 -7.79
C TYR A 9 4.36 3.04 -8.43
N PHE A 10 3.92 4.27 -8.66
CA PHE A 10 2.60 4.54 -9.27
C PHE A 10 2.58 4.35 -10.79
N LEU A 11 3.75 4.29 -11.44
CA LEU A 11 3.87 4.04 -12.87
C LEU A 11 3.91 2.55 -13.21
N ALA A 12 4.05 1.68 -12.21
CA ALA A 12 4.20 0.25 -12.41
C ALA A 12 2.99 -0.43 -13.10
N GLN A 13 1.81 0.21 -13.07
CA GLN A 13 0.61 -0.24 -13.79
C GLN A 13 0.49 0.35 -15.22
N VAL A 14 1.41 1.21 -15.63
CA VAL A 14 1.43 1.80 -16.97
C VAL A 14 2.20 0.87 -17.91
N SER A 15 1.64 0.56 -19.07
CA SER A 15 2.26 -0.34 -20.03
C SER A 15 3.47 0.27 -20.72
N VAL A 16 4.36 -0.58 -21.25
CA VAL A 16 5.53 -0.15 -22.04
C VAL A 16 5.10 0.72 -23.23
N ASP A 17 4.03 0.35 -23.91
CA ASP A 17 3.51 1.12 -25.04
C ASP A 17 3.04 2.53 -24.65
N GLN A 18 2.49 2.68 -23.46
CA GLN A 18 2.09 3.99 -22.94
C GLN A 18 3.30 4.85 -22.50
N LEU A 19 4.40 4.21 -22.08
CA LEU A 19 5.61 4.91 -21.60
C LEU A 19 6.61 5.24 -22.71
N LYS A 20 6.57 4.57 -23.86
CA LYS A 20 7.61 4.67 -24.90
C LYS A 20 7.85 6.09 -25.41
N ASP A 21 6.82 6.92 -25.42
CA ASP A 21 6.89 8.31 -25.92
C ASP A 21 6.90 9.34 -24.77
N VAL A 22 7.04 8.89 -23.51
CA VAL A 22 7.05 9.76 -22.32
C VAL A 22 8.49 10.18 -22.00
N LEU A 23 8.71 11.47 -21.85
CA LEU A 23 9.99 12.03 -21.41
C LEU A 23 9.93 12.41 -19.93
N PHE A 24 11.02 12.16 -19.23
CA PHE A 24 11.23 12.53 -17.82
C PHE A 24 12.38 13.56 -17.70
N PRO A 25 12.17 14.82 -18.15
CA PRO A 25 13.26 15.80 -18.32
C PRO A 25 13.94 16.24 -17.03
N ILE A 26 13.35 15.97 -15.88
CA ILE A 26 13.90 16.25 -14.55
C ILE A 26 14.17 14.98 -13.74
N GLY A 27 14.17 13.81 -14.38
CA GLY A 27 14.32 12.51 -13.72
C GLY A 27 15.68 12.32 -13.03
N ASP A 28 16.71 12.95 -13.56
CA ASP A 28 18.09 12.87 -13.05
C ASP A 28 18.45 13.95 -12.01
N LEU A 29 17.44 14.74 -11.59
CA LEU A 29 17.63 15.84 -10.63
C LEU A 29 16.92 15.56 -9.30
N GLU A 30 17.57 15.95 -8.22
CA GLU A 30 16.90 16.02 -6.92
C GLU A 30 15.90 17.18 -6.87
N LYS A 31 14.87 17.05 -6.05
CA LYS A 31 13.84 18.10 -5.88
C LYS A 31 14.42 19.45 -5.45
N SER A 32 15.48 19.44 -4.65
CA SER A 32 16.24 20.61 -4.24
C SER A 32 16.83 21.33 -5.46
N GLU A 33 17.50 20.61 -6.35
CA GLU A 33 18.11 21.13 -7.58
C GLU A 33 17.05 21.70 -8.53
N VAL A 34 15.94 20.99 -8.71
CA VAL A 34 14.79 21.49 -9.50
C VAL A 34 14.29 22.84 -8.97
N ARG A 35 14.22 23.00 -7.64
CA ARG A 35 13.79 24.26 -7.02
C ARG A 35 14.81 25.39 -7.20
N GLU A 36 16.11 25.08 -7.10
CA GLU A 36 17.18 26.05 -7.38
C GLU A 36 17.15 26.54 -8.83
N ILE A 37 16.96 25.62 -9.79
CA ILE A 37 16.81 25.98 -11.20
C ILE A 37 15.57 26.87 -11.37
N ALA A 38 14.44 26.49 -10.80
CA ALA A 38 13.21 27.25 -10.89
C ALA A 38 13.37 28.68 -10.31
N ASP A 39 14.10 28.84 -9.20
CA ASP A 39 14.38 30.13 -8.59
C ASP A 39 15.32 30.98 -9.46
N LYS A 40 16.39 30.38 -9.99
CA LYS A 40 17.35 31.05 -10.90
C LYS A 40 16.69 31.61 -12.15
N ILE A 41 15.70 30.91 -12.71
CA ILE A 41 14.93 31.37 -13.89
C ILE A 41 13.68 32.13 -13.52
N ASN A 42 13.50 32.49 -12.25
CA ASN A 42 12.39 33.28 -11.70
C ASN A 42 11.00 32.71 -12.01
N LEU A 43 10.83 31.39 -11.90
CA LEU A 43 9.52 30.76 -12.06
C LEU A 43 8.59 31.14 -10.87
N PRO A 44 7.36 31.60 -11.14
CA PRO A 44 6.39 31.95 -10.08
C PRO A 44 6.10 30.80 -9.10
N THR A 45 6.31 29.56 -9.56
CA THR A 45 6.05 28.34 -8.80
C THR A 45 7.26 27.83 -8.01
N ALA A 46 8.45 28.47 -8.10
CA ALA A 46 9.67 28.01 -7.43
C ALA A 46 9.51 27.77 -5.94
N LYS A 47 8.77 28.67 -5.25
CA LYS A 47 8.53 28.61 -3.81
C LYS A 47 7.18 27.99 -3.43
N LYS A 48 6.42 27.45 -4.41
CA LYS A 48 5.15 26.81 -4.14
C LYS A 48 5.36 25.53 -3.31
N LYS A 49 4.59 25.39 -2.23
CA LYS A 49 4.58 24.15 -1.42
C LYS A 49 4.14 22.96 -2.27
N ASP A 50 4.70 21.79 -1.96
CA ASP A 50 4.24 20.55 -2.57
C ASP A 50 2.77 20.31 -2.25
N SER A 51 2.01 19.80 -3.21
CA SER A 51 0.63 19.41 -2.97
C SER A 51 0.59 18.22 -2.02
N THR A 52 -0.20 18.34 -0.95
CA THR A 52 -0.35 17.31 0.09
C THR A 52 -1.63 16.47 -0.08
N GLY A 53 -2.40 16.71 -1.11
CA GLY A 53 -3.67 16.04 -1.39
C GLY A 53 -3.81 15.63 -2.85
N ILE A 54 -4.91 14.95 -3.16
CA ILE A 54 -5.30 14.63 -4.54
C ILE A 54 -5.60 15.93 -5.27
N CYS A 55 -4.96 16.17 -6.42
CA CYS A 55 -4.93 17.46 -7.12
C CYS A 55 -6.30 18.09 -7.40
N PHE A 56 -7.34 17.28 -7.65
CA PHE A 56 -8.70 17.74 -7.95
C PHE A 56 -9.64 17.74 -6.74
N ILE A 57 -9.20 17.20 -5.58
CA ILE A 57 -9.97 17.21 -4.33
C ILE A 57 -9.53 18.36 -3.43
N GLY A 58 -8.23 18.74 -3.49
CA GLY A 58 -7.62 19.75 -2.64
C GLY A 58 -7.41 19.28 -1.19
N GLU A 59 -7.05 20.21 -0.31
CA GLU A 59 -6.86 19.94 1.12
C GLU A 59 -8.22 19.80 1.82
N ARG A 60 -8.67 18.58 2.01
CA ARG A 60 -9.93 18.28 2.73
C ARG A 60 -9.69 17.18 3.76
N ASN A 61 -10.51 17.18 4.80
CA ASN A 61 -10.57 16.06 5.71
C ASN A 61 -11.10 14.84 4.95
N TYR A 62 -10.28 13.80 4.83
CA TYR A 62 -10.57 12.61 4.02
C TYR A 62 -11.88 11.92 4.43
N GLN A 63 -12.12 11.76 5.73
CA GLN A 63 -13.36 11.14 6.22
C GLN A 63 -14.59 11.95 5.85
N LYS A 64 -14.54 13.29 6.04
CA LYS A 64 -15.66 14.15 5.65
C LYS A 64 -15.91 14.14 4.14
N PHE A 65 -14.84 14.03 3.35
CA PHE A 65 -14.95 13.89 1.90
C PHE A 65 -15.63 12.56 1.52
N LEU A 66 -15.18 11.44 2.08
CA LEU A 66 -15.78 10.12 1.84
C LEU A 66 -17.25 10.07 2.24
N HIS A 67 -17.63 10.69 3.34
CA HIS A 67 -19.01 10.69 3.84
C HIS A 67 -20.00 11.40 2.89
N ASN A 68 -19.53 12.18 1.91
CA ASN A 68 -20.39 12.73 0.86
C ASN A 68 -20.85 11.65 -0.15
N TYR A 69 -20.10 10.57 -0.27
CA TYR A 69 -20.36 9.49 -1.24
C TYR A 69 -20.75 8.18 -0.57
N LEU A 70 -20.18 7.91 0.60
CA LEU A 70 -20.38 6.68 1.37
C LEU A 70 -20.99 7.03 2.72
N LYS A 71 -22.19 6.57 2.98
CA LYS A 71 -22.83 6.75 4.30
C LYS A 71 -22.01 6.02 5.37
N PRO A 72 -21.80 6.64 6.55
CA PRO A 72 -21.23 5.93 7.69
C PRO A 72 -22.04 4.67 8.01
N ASN A 73 -21.35 3.56 8.17
CA ASN A 73 -21.94 2.28 8.57
C ASN A 73 -21.17 1.77 9.81
N PRO A 74 -21.54 2.22 11.02
CA PRO A 74 -20.90 1.78 12.25
C PRO A 74 -21.09 0.27 12.46
N GLY A 75 -20.06 -0.36 13.05
CA GLY A 75 -20.08 -1.79 13.35
C GLY A 75 -19.09 -2.10 14.48
N ASP A 76 -18.92 -3.37 14.77
CA ASP A 76 -18.17 -3.84 15.91
C ASP A 76 -16.65 -3.85 15.64
N ILE A 77 -15.87 -3.46 16.66
CA ILE A 77 -14.45 -3.70 16.71
C ILE A 77 -14.23 -4.92 17.62
N ILE A 78 -13.61 -5.94 17.07
CA ILE A 78 -13.38 -7.22 17.74
C ILE A 78 -11.88 -7.45 17.88
N ASP A 79 -11.44 -7.85 19.07
CA ASP A 79 -10.12 -8.41 19.29
C ASP A 79 -10.05 -9.79 18.64
N ILE A 80 -9.15 -9.96 17.67
CA ILE A 80 -9.04 -11.18 16.87
C ILE A 80 -8.60 -12.40 17.69
N ASP A 81 -7.83 -12.17 18.77
CA ASP A 81 -7.26 -13.24 19.58
C ASP A 81 -8.27 -13.76 20.63
N THR A 82 -9.07 -12.87 21.22
CA THR A 82 -10.08 -13.22 22.25
C THR A 82 -11.49 -13.36 21.71
N ASN A 83 -11.74 -12.85 20.50
CA ASN A 83 -13.08 -12.72 19.89
C ASN A 83 -14.04 -11.85 20.71
N GLU A 84 -13.53 -10.97 21.56
CA GLU A 84 -14.34 -10.06 22.36
C GLU A 84 -14.59 -8.74 21.61
N LYS A 85 -15.78 -8.19 21.76
CA LYS A 85 -16.10 -6.85 21.30
C LYS A 85 -15.45 -5.81 22.21
N ILE A 86 -14.59 -4.99 21.66
CA ILE A 86 -13.81 -3.98 22.39
C ILE A 86 -14.14 -2.54 22.00
N GLY A 87 -15.02 -2.34 21.03
CA GLY A 87 -15.41 -1.00 20.58
C GLY A 87 -16.40 -1.00 19.43
N THR A 88 -16.60 0.19 18.87
CA THR A 88 -17.45 0.39 17.68
C THR A 88 -16.71 1.29 16.71
N HIS A 89 -16.60 0.87 15.46
CA HIS A 89 -16.02 1.67 14.39
C HIS A 89 -17.06 2.55 13.68
N THR A 90 -16.59 3.58 12.99
CA THR A 90 -17.44 4.56 12.28
C THR A 90 -17.71 4.21 10.81
N GLY A 91 -17.32 3.04 10.38
CA GLY A 91 -17.40 2.52 9.00
C GLY A 91 -16.06 1.99 8.53
N LEU A 92 -16.03 0.76 8.00
CA LEU A 92 -14.81 0.03 7.61
C LEU A 92 -13.91 0.80 6.62
N MET A 93 -14.50 1.68 5.79
CA MET A 93 -13.77 2.52 4.84
C MET A 93 -12.83 3.53 5.51
N ASN A 94 -13.02 3.84 6.79
CA ASN A 94 -12.18 4.79 7.52
C ASN A 94 -10.91 4.17 8.10
N TYR A 95 -10.71 2.87 7.94
CA TYR A 95 -9.60 2.13 8.55
C TYR A 95 -8.73 1.46 7.50
N THR A 96 -7.44 1.34 7.80
CA THR A 96 -6.45 0.70 6.94
C THR A 96 -5.77 -0.42 7.72
N ILE A 97 -5.51 -1.56 7.09
CA ILE A 97 -4.74 -2.65 7.71
C ILE A 97 -3.36 -2.14 8.14
N GLY A 98 -2.94 -2.46 9.36
CA GLY A 98 -1.75 -1.93 10.00
C GLY A 98 -1.93 -0.56 10.68
N GLN A 99 -3.14 0.04 10.62
CA GLN A 99 -3.42 1.30 11.31
C GLN A 99 -3.35 1.09 12.82
N ARG A 100 -2.63 2.00 13.51
CA ARG A 100 -2.41 1.98 14.95
C ARG A 100 -3.13 3.12 15.67
N ARG A 101 -3.23 4.29 15.03
CA ARG A 101 -3.81 5.50 15.64
C ARG A 101 -5.23 5.73 15.16
N ASN A 102 -6.04 6.41 15.97
CA ASN A 102 -7.42 6.80 15.62
C ASN A 102 -8.32 5.61 15.27
N VAL A 103 -8.12 4.47 15.94
CA VAL A 103 -8.95 3.28 15.76
C VAL A 103 -10.28 3.40 16.51
N GLY A 104 -10.37 4.29 17.50
CA GLY A 104 -11.60 4.49 18.30
C GLY A 104 -11.69 3.57 19.50
N ILE A 105 -10.57 2.97 19.90
CA ILE A 105 -10.46 2.11 21.09
C ILE A 105 -9.78 2.92 22.19
N SER A 106 -10.29 2.84 23.40
CA SER A 106 -9.74 3.49 24.61
C SER A 106 -9.75 2.54 25.80
N GLY A 107 -8.91 2.85 26.80
CA GLY A 107 -8.84 2.05 28.03
C GLY A 107 -7.82 0.91 28.00
N PHE A 108 -7.15 0.66 26.90
CA PHE A 108 -6.12 -0.36 26.78
C PHE A 108 -4.72 0.27 26.87
N LYS A 109 -3.81 -0.40 27.59
CA LYS A 109 -2.41 0.04 27.74
C LYS A 109 -1.54 -0.41 26.58
N ASP A 110 -1.86 -1.56 25.98
CA ASP A 110 -1.08 -2.18 24.94
C ASP A 110 -1.33 -1.50 23.57
N LYS A 111 -0.30 -1.55 22.74
CA LYS A 111 -0.42 -1.14 21.34
C LYS A 111 -1.42 -2.05 20.64
N HIS A 112 -2.18 -1.50 19.72
CA HIS A 112 -3.12 -2.26 18.93
C HIS A 112 -3.02 -1.87 17.46
N PHE A 113 -3.35 -2.82 16.60
CA PHE A 113 -3.27 -2.66 15.14
C PHE A 113 -4.54 -3.21 14.51
N VAL A 114 -5.03 -2.50 13.51
CA VAL A 114 -6.06 -3.06 12.61
C VAL A 114 -5.41 -4.18 11.80
N VAL A 115 -5.94 -5.39 11.90
CA VAL A 115 -5.41 -6.57 11.22
C VAL A 115 -6.34 -7.10 10.13
N GLY A 116 -7.64 -6.82 10.22
CA GLY A 116 -8.59 -7.35 9.26
C GLY A 116 -9.92 -6.62 9.22
N LYS A 117 -10.74 -6.97 8.22
CA LYS A 117 -12.08 -6.46 8.00
C LYS A 117 -12.99 -7.56 7.47
N ASP A 118 -14.11 -7.79 8.12
CA ASP A 118 -15.21 -8.58 7.57
C ASP A 118 -16.27 -7.61 7.03
N VAL A 119 -16.30 -7.47 5.71
CA VAL A 119 -17.21 -6.52 5.05
C VAL A 119 -18.65 -6.99 5.13
N GLU A 120 -18.91 -8.31 5.10
CA GLU A 120 -20.23 -8.89 5.14
C GLU A 120 -20.88 -8.72 6.53
N LYS A 121 -20.09 -8.99 7.59
CA LYS A 121 -20.54 -8.83 8.97
C LYS A 121 -20.37 -7.42 9.52
N ASN A 122 -19.70 -6.53 8.76
CA ASN A 122 -19.37 -5.17 9.18
C ASN A 122 -18.52 -5.14 10.46
N ILE A 123 -17.47 -5.98 10.51
CA ILE A 123 -16.58 -6.13 11.66
C ILE A 123 -15.17 -5.61 11.31
N LEU A 124 -14.57 -4.87 12.23
CA LEU A 124 -13.17 -4.49 12.20
C LEU A 124 -12.40 -5.34 13.20
N TYR A 125 -11.41 -6.10 12.72
CA TYR A 125 -10.55 -6.89 13.58
C TYR A 125 -9.30 -6.11 13.98
N VAL A 126 -8.95 -6.18 15.25
CA VAL A 126 -7.73 -5.62 15.82
C VAL A 126 -6.97 -6.67 16.60
N ALA A 127 -5.66 -6.52 16.70
CA ALA A 127 -4.80 -7.33 17.54
C ALA A 127 -3.96 -6.44 18.45
N PHE A 128 -3.64 -6.92 19.64
CA PHE A 128 -2.84 -6.23 20.63
C PHE A 128 -1.39 -6.73 20.64
N GLY A 129 -0.48 -5.90 21.14
CA GLY A 129 0.93 -6.20 21.29
C GLY A 129 1.84 -5.32 20.45
N GLU A 130 3.15 -5.49 20.63
CA GLU A 130 4.16 -4.74 19.85
C GLU A 130 4.20 -5.20 18.38
N ASN A 131 4.13 -6.51 18.15
CA ASN A 131 4.23 -7.15 16.86
C ASN A 131 3.27 -8.35 16.79
N PRO A 132 1.95 -8.14 16.73
CA PRO A 132 0.99 -9.25 16.73
C PRO A 132 1.18 -10.12 15.48
N GLU A 133 1.23 -11.43 15.68
CA GLU A 133 1.46 -12.41 14.62
C GLU A 133 0.41 -12.35 13.49
N THR A 134 -0.80 -11.92 13.81
CA THR A 134 -1.91 -11.73 12.86
C THR A 134 -1.69 -10.56 11.90
N LEU A 135 -0.73 -9.67 12.18
CA LEU A 135 -0.36 -8.59 11.28
C LEU A 135 0.55 -9.04 10.11
N TYR A 136 1.21 -10.20 10.27
CA TYR A 136 2.26 -10.68 9.38
C TYR A 136 1.78 -11.81 8.46
N SER A 137 2.32 -11.80 7.25
CA SER A 137 2.16 -12.86 6.25
C SER A 137 3.52 -13.23 5.65
N ASP A 138 3.57 -14.29 4.87
CA ASP A 138 4.77 -14.80 4.20
C ASP A 138 4.57 -15.03 2.70
N GLU A 139 3.33 -14.88 2.21
CA GLU A 139 3.00 -15.09 0.81
C GLU A 139 1.80 -14.24 0.40
N CYS A 140 1.77 -13.80 -0.86
CA CYS A 140 0.56 -13.30 -1.49
C CYS A 140 0.46 -13.75 -2.94
N ILE A 141 -0.76 -13.73 -3.48
CA ILE A 141 -1.02 -13.88 -4.91
C ILE A 141 -1.43 -12.51 -5.44
N ILE A 142 -0.80 -12.10 -6.53
CA ILE A 142 -1.16 -10.87 -7.24
C ILE A 142 -1.82 -11.22 -8.57
N GLU A 143 -2.77 -10.41 -8.98
CA GLU A 143 -3.53 -10.50 -10.24
C GLU A 143 -3.40 -9.21 -11.04
N ASP A 144 -3.99 -9.16 -12.22
CA ASP A 144 -3.88 -8.02 -13.15
C ASP A 144 -2.42 -7.60 -13.37
N VAL A 145 -1.58 -8.60 -13.60
CA VAL A 145 -0.13 -8.41 -13.68
C VAL A 145 0.23 -7.61 -14.94
N ASN A 146 0.95 -6.50 -14.74
CA ASN A 146 1.57 -5.71 -15.77
C ASN A 146 3.08 -5.91 -15.72
N LEU A 147 3.66 -6.61 -16.69
CA LEU A 147 5.11 -6.76 -16.82
C LEU A 147 5.65 -5.71 -17.77
N ILE A 148 6.59 -4.91 -17.25
CA ILE A 148 7.30 -3.85 -18.01
C ILE A 148 8.55 -4.44 -18.66
N SER A 149 9.15 -5.46 -18.03
CA SER A 149 10.32 -6.16 -18.54
C SER A 149 9.94 -7.51 -19.14
N PRO A 150 10.59 -7.96 -20.22
CA PRO A 150 10.41 -9.31 -20.75
C PRO A 150 11.06 -10.39 -19.86
N ASN A 151 11.87 -9.99 -18.89
CA ASN A 151 12.53 -10.90 -17.95
C ASN A 151 11.52 -11.37 -16.91
N HIS A 152 11.52 -12.69 -16.68
CA HIS A 152 10.70 -13.34 -15.65
C HIS A 152 11.63 -13.96 -14.57
N PRO A 153 12.26 -13.15 -13.72
CA PRO A 153 13.17 -13.66 -12.70
C PRO A 153 12.39 -14.43 -11.61
N SER A 154 13.01 -15.48 -11.08
CA SER A 154 12.46 -16.20 -9.92
C SER A 154 12.76 -15.49 -8.59
N PHE A 155 13.72 -14.54 -8.58
CA PHE A 155 14.10 -13.76 -7.40
C PHE A 155 14.13 -12.28 -7.77
N ALA A 156 13.61 -11.44 -6.89
CA ALA A 156 13.48 -10.01 -7.07
C ALA A 156 13.35 -9.31 -5.71
N THR A 157 13.14 -8.02 -5.70
CA THR A 157 12.59 -7.31 -4.54
C THR A 157 11.18 -6.81 -4.85
N ALA A 158 10.36 -6.64 -3.82
CA ALA A 158 9.00 -6.11 -3.98
C ALA A 158 8.64 -5.09 -2.90
N LYS A 159 7.84 -4.11 -3.29
CA LYS A 159 7.17 -3.18 -2.38
C LYS A 159 5.68 -3.48 -2.36
N PHE A 160 5.13 -3.65 -1.17
CA PHE A 160 3.71 -3.89 -0.94
C PHE A 160 2.93 -2.60 -0.61
N ARG A 161 3.62 -1.47 -0.51
CA ARG A 161 3.07 -0.13 -0.28
C ARG A 161 4.00 0.93 -0.82
N TYR A 162 3.44 2.05 -1.26
CA TYR A 162 4.21 3.25 -1.53
C TYR A 162 5.00 3.69 -0.29
N ARG A 163 6.28 3.98 -0.46
CA ARG A 163 7.26 4.28 0.61
C ARG A 163 7.50 3.14 1.61
N GLY A 164 7.02 1.94 1.33
CA GLY A 164 7.44 0.76 2.06
C GLY A 164 8.88 0.36 1.74
N PRO A 165 9.52 -0.44 2.60
CA PRO A 165 10.82 -1.02 2.28
C PRO A 165 10.72 -2.01 1.12
N ASP A 166 11.86 -2.29 0.51
CA ASP A 166 12.01 -3.39 -0.44
C ASP A 166 12.22 -4.69 0.35
N TYR A 167 11.44 -5.70 0.01
CA TYR A 167 11.57 -7.05 0.57
C TYR A 167 12.09 -7.99 -0.50
N GLU A 168 13.03 -8.85 -0.16
CA GLU A 168 13.44 -9.95 -1.02
C GLU A 168 12.26 -10.92 -1.22
N VAL A 169 12.01 -11.32 -2.47
CA VAL A 169 10.88 -12.18 -2.81
C VAL A 169 11.27 -13.24 -3.82
N MET A 170 10.58 -14.37 -3.73
CA MET A 170 10.56 -15.41 -4.75
C MET A 170 9.27 -15.31 -5.55
N LEU A 171 9.40 -15.35 -6.87
CA LEU A 171 8.29 -15.22 -7.81
C LEU A 171 8.02 -16.55 -8.51
N GLU A 172 6.77 -16.97 -8.46
CA GLU A 172 6.23 -18.09 -9.21
C GLU A 172 5.13 -17.58 -10.13
N TYR A 173 5.38 -17.62 -11.43
CA TYR A 173 4.43 -17.18 -12.45
C TYR A 173 3.38 -18.26 -12.64
N LEU A 174 2.13 -17.91 -12.40
CA LEU A 174 0.98 -18.79 -12.47
C LEU A 174 0.21 -18.57 -13.78
N ASP A 175 -0.75 -19.45 -14.06
CA ASP A 175 -1.74 -19.24 -15.11
C ASP A 175 -2.63 -18.03 -14.79
N ASN A 176 -3.43 -17.57 -15.78
CA ASN A 176 -4.42 -16.49 -15.63
C ASN A 176 -3.84 -15.11 -15.27
N ASN A 177 -2.59 -14.82 -15.67
CA ASN A 177 -1.93 -13.55 -15.40
C ASN A 177 -1.80 -13.24 -13.91
N GLU A 178 -1.43 -14.25 -13.13
CA GLU A 178 -1.19 -14.17 -11.70
C GLU A 178 0.28 -14.48 -11.38
N ILE A 179 0.78 -13.94 -10.28
CA ILE A 179 2.09 -14.29 -9.72
C ILE A 179 1.90 -14.56 -8.24
N ARG A 180 2.47 -15.70 -7.79
CA ARG A 180 2.65 -15.98 -6.38
C ARG A 180 3.96 -15.35 -5.93
N VAL A 181 3.88 -14.50 -4.92
CA VAL A 181 5.01 -13.78 -4.34
C VAL A 181 5.24 -14.31 -2.94
N ARG A 182 6.35 -15.03 -2.73
CA ARG A 182 6.77 -15.50 -1.41
C ARG A 182 7.89 -14.63 -0.88
N TYR A 183 7.81 -14.27 0.37
CA TYR A 183 8.81 -13.47 1.06
C TYR A 183 9.33 -14.21 2.27
N PRO A 184 10.67 -14.50 2.32
CA PRO A 184 11.27 -15.35 3.37
C PRO A 184 11.21 -14.72 4.75
N GLU A 185 11.20 -13.39 4.81
CA GLU A 185 10.92 -12.64 6.02
C GLU A 185 9.43 -12.30 6.10
N LYS A 186 8.82 -12.47 7.28
CA LYS A 186 7.42 -12.11 7.49
C LYS A 186 7.21 -10.60 7.28
N VAL A 187 6.30 -10.24 6.39
CA VAL A 187 5.99 -8.84 6.05
C VAL A 187 4.70 -8.41 6.72
N PRO A 188 4.70 -7.25 7.42
CA PRO A 188 3.50 -6.77 8.08
C PRO A 188 2.53 -6.11 7.11
N ALA A 189 1.25 -6.32 7.36
CA ALA A 189 0.13 -5.58 6.77
C ALA A 189 0.09 -5.60 5.23
N VAL A 190 0.51 -6.68 4.60
CA VAL A 190 0.24 -6.95 3.18
C VAL A 190 -1.28 -7.04 3.03
N THR A 191 -1.85 -6.27 2.09
CA THR A 191 -3.30 -6.02 2.08
C THR A 191 -3.88 -6.22 0.68
N PRO A 192 -4.95 -7.02 0.53
CA PRO A 192 -5.67 -7.13 -0.73
C PRO A 192 -6.11 -5.77 -1.28
N GLY A 193 -6.06 -5.61 -2.61
CA GLY A 193 -6.38 -4.37 -3.30
C GLY A 193 -5.24 -3.34 -3.35
N GLN A 194 -4.10 -3.57 -2.68
CA GLN A 194 -2.90 -2.77 -2.83
C GLN A 194 -2.04 -3.29 -3.99
N ALA A 195 -1.23 -2.41 -4.59
CA ALA A 195 -0.27 -2.82 -5.58
C ALA A 195 0.95 -3.48 -4.92
N CYS A 196 1.39 -4.61 -5.50
CA CYS A 196 2.71 -5.18 -5.28
C CYS A 196 3.58 -4.79 -6.49
N VAL A 197 4.64 -4.02 -6.27
CA VAL A 197 5.54 -3.56 -7.33
C VAL A 197 6.87 -4.28 -7.21
N ILE A 198 7.33 -4.86 -8.31
CA ILE A 198 8.46 -5.77 -8.37
C ILE A 198 9.64 -5.06 -9.02
N TYR A 199 10.82 -5.22 -8.41
CA TYR A 199 12.06 -4.60 -8.86
C TYR A 199 13.18 -5.62 -9.02
N LEU A 200 14.05 -5.38 -9.99
CA LEU A 200 15.34 -6.07 -10.15
C LEU A 200 16.45 -5.00 -10.04
N GLY A 201 17.06 -4.90 -8.87
CA GLY A 201 17.88 -3.76 -8.52
C GLY A 201 17.02 -2.48 -8.51
N GLU A 202 17.43 -1.46 -9.25
CA GLU A 202 16.69 -0.19 -9.39
C GLU A 202 15.62 -0.22 -10.50
N GLN A 203 15.58 -1.27 -11.29
CA GLN A 203 14.63 -1.38 -12.40
C GLN A 203 13.28 -1.93 -11.93
N CYS A 204 12.21 -1.17 -12.10
CA CYS A 204 10.85 -1.69 -11.98
C CYS A 204 10.58 -2.66 -13.16
N ILE A 205 10.28 -3.91 -12.84
CA ILE A 205 10.03 -4.97 -13.84
C ILE A 205 8.56 -5.27 -14.04
N GLY A 206 7.71 -4.84 -13.12
CA GLY A 206 6.28 -5.01 -13.21
C GLY A 206 5.56 -4.85 -11.89
N SER A 207 4.26 -5.09 -11.91
CA SER A 207 3.40 -5.05 -10.73
C SER A 207 2.13 -5.86 -10.94
N GLY A 208 1.41 -6.07 -9.84
CA GLY A 208 0.04 -6.59 -9.85
C GLY A 208 -0.72 -6.14 -8.63
N ILE A 209 -2.02 -6.36 -8.61
CA ILE A 209 -2.86 -6.07 -7.46
C ILE A 209 -2.88 -7.28 -6.54
N ILE A 210 -2.64 -7.08 -5.25
CA ILE A 210 -2.70 -8.15 -4.26
C ILE A 210 -4.14 -8.67 -4.18
N LYS A 211 -4.33 -9.94 -4.57
CA LYS A 211 -5.60 -10.64 -4.58
C LYS A 211 -5.86 -11.37 -3.26
N THR A 212 -4.86 -12.13 -2.83
CA THR A 212 -4.95 -13.00 -1.66
C THR A 212 -3.67 -12.94 -0.88
N VAL A 213 -3.78 -12.91 0.44
CA VAL A 213 -2.66 -12.95 1.38
C VAL A 213 -2.70 -14.26 2.15
N LEU A 214 -1.55 -14.91 2.26
CA LEU A 214 -1.43 -16.21 2.90
C LEU A 214 -0.35 -16.17 3.99
N LYS A 215 -0.47 -17.12 4.90
CA LYS A 215 0.54 -17.40 5.93
C LYS A 215 0.64 -18.89 6.12
N ASN A 216 1.84 -19.45 5.98
CA ASN A 216 2.11 -20.88 6.01
C ASN A 216 1.22 -21.67 5.00
N GLY A 217 0.95 -21.09 3.82
CA GLY A 217 0.12 -21.68 2.77
C GLY A 217 -1.39 -21.56 2.98
N GLU A 218 -1.85 -21.00 4.09
CA GLU A 218 -3.26 -20.81 4.39
C GLU A 218 -3.69 -19.35 4.17
N LYS A 219 -4.84 -19.14 3.52
CA LYS A 219 -5.41 -17.82 3.32
C LYS A 219 -5.77 -17.18 4.66
N LEU A 220 -5.40 -15.91 4.83
CA LEU A 220 -5.83 -15.13 5.99
C LEU A 220 -7.32 -14.79 5.86
N TRP A 221 -8.15 -15.43 6.66
CA TRP A 221 -9.60 -15.36 6.58
C TRP A 221 -10.17 -13.98 6.95
N TYR A 222 -9.41 -13.16 7.64
CA TYR A 222 -9.78 -11.82 8.10
C TYR A 222 -9.37 -10.68 7.15
N LEU A 223 -8.77 -11.03 5.98
CA LEU A 223 -8.39 -10.07 4.93
C LEU A 223 -9.24 -10.20 3.67
#